data_e2b84bfd3be0151cf1ef36d2e9e9e622
#
_entry.id   e2b84bfd3be0151cf1ef36d2e9e9e622
#
_cell.length_a   1.000
_cell.length_b   1.000
_cell.length_c   1.000
_cell.angle_alpha   90.00
_cell.angle_beta   90.00
_cell.angle_gamma   90.00
#
_symmetry.space_group_name_H-M   'P 1'
#
loop_
_entity.id
_entity.type
_entity.pdbx_description
1 polymer ?
#
loop_
_entity_poly.entity_id
_entity_poly.type
_entity_poly.pdbx_seq_one_letter_code
_entity_poly.pdbx_strand_id
1 'polypeptide(L)'
;MKRAFAFILMITALQLSAQQIVTTEVQNRNVFLEEYTGKHCTWCPEGQVVANGIARSFPGRVFLVNIHAGSFSPASFPNLNTDDGTAMVEANQLYSFPAGYVNRTSEYAVGREQWSSNP
;
A
#
# COMPACT_ATOMS: atom_id res chain seq x y z
N MET A 1 -0.33 34.94 -46.98
CA MET A 1 0.89 34.45 -46.31
C MET A 1 1.02 34.95 -44.87
N LYS A 2 0.94 36.24 -44.54
CA LYS A 2 1.07 36.77 -43.17
C LYS A 2 0.07 36.20 -42.15
N ARG A 3 -1.19 35.94 -42.56
CA ARG A 3 -2.24 35.39 -41.68
C ARG A 3 -2.02 33.89 -41.37
N ALA A 4 -1.49 33.11 -42.31
CA ALA A 4 -1.16 31.71 -42.08
C ALA A 4 0.02 31.55 -41.12
N PHE A 5 1.00 32.44 -41.21
CA PHE A 5 2.18 32.44 -40.30
C PHE A 5 1.79 32.76 -38.86
N ALA A 6 0.88 33.70 -38.65
CA ALA A 6 0.36 34.03 -37.32
C ALA A 6 -0.43 32.86 -36.70
N PHE A 7 -1.17 32.10 -37.49
CA PHE A 7 -1.92 30.91 -37.02
C PHE A 7 -1.00 29.78 -36.61
N ILE A 8 0.08 29.54 -37.37
CA ILE A 8 1.10 28.52 -37.03
C ILE A 8 1.85 28.89 -35.74
N LEU A 9 2.17 30.17 -35.56
CA LEU A 9 2.84 30.66 -34.33
C LEU A 9 1.94 30.48 -33.08
N MET A 10 0.61 30.67 -33.25
CA MET A 10 -0.34 30.53 -32.16
C MET A 10 -0.56 29.07 -31.74
N ILE A 11 -0.50 28.14 -32.70
CA ILE A 11 -0.62 26.69 -32.41
C ILE A 11 0.65 26.17 -31.70
N THR A 12 1.83 26.65 -32.06
CA THR A 12 3.07 26.24 -31.37
C THR A 12 3.17 26.78 -29.95
N ALA A 13 2.60 27.97 -29.67
CA ALA A 13 2.58 28.51 -28.32
C ALA A 13 1.70 27.71 -27.33
N LEU A 14 0.66 27.03 -27.84
CA LEU A 14 -0.21 26.17 -27.04
C LEU A 14 0.45 24.82 -26.62
N GLN A 15 1.51 24.42 -27.29
CA GLN A 15 2.22 23.18 -26.99
C GLN A 15 3.24 23.31 -25.83
N LEU A 16 3.59 24.53 -25.40
CA LEU A 16 4.59 24.76 -24.35
C LEU A 16 4.01 24.63 -22.92
N SER A 17 2.72 24.35 -22.77
CA SER A 17 2.06 24.27 -21.45
C SER A 17 1.95 22.87 -20.89
N ALA A 18 2.59 21.86 -21.47
CA ALA A 18 2.74 20.55 -20.86
C ALA A 18 3.76 20.64 -19.72
N GLN A 19 3.39 21.30 -18.63
CA GLN A 19 4.21 21.37 -17.44
C GLN A 19 4.29 19.98 -16.82
N GLN A 20 5.49 19.55 -16.49
CA GLN A 20 5.73 18.37 -15.70
C GLN A 20 5.01 18.51 -14.36
N ILE A 21 3.88 17.80 -14.21
CA ILE A 21 3.10 17.77 -12.97
C ILE A 21 3.84 17.00 -11.87
N VAL A 22 4.83 16.17 -12.26
CA VAL A 22 5.60 15.32 -11.35
C VAL A 22 7.04 15.78 -11.33
N THR A 23 7.58 15.98 -10.13
CA THR A 23 9.01 16.27 -9.97
C THR A 23 9.87 15.07 -10.39
N THR A 24 11.00 15.33 -11.05
CA THR A 24 12.03 14.33 -11.36
C THR A 24 13.11 14.24 -10.27
N GLU A 25 13.01 15.08 -9.23
CA GLU A 25 13.92 15.03 -8.10
C GLU A 25 13.78 13.70 -7.36
N VAL A 26 14.89 13.20 -6.84
CA VAL A 26 14.91 11.97 -6.04
C VAL A 26 14.03 12.15 -4.81
N GLN A 27 12.99 11.36 -4.73
CA GLN A 27 12.05 11.36 -3.61
C GLN A 27 12.25 10.11 -2.76
N ASN A 28 12.15 10.29 -1.45
CA ASN A 28 12.09 9.16 -0.55
C ASN A 28 10.75 8.43 -0.74
N ARG A 29 10.80 7.12 -1.01
CA ARG A 29 9.60 6.31 -1.14
C ARG A 29 8.92 6.13 0.21
N ASN A 30 7.61 6.32 0.25
CA ASN A 30 6.80 5.89 1.39
C ASN A 30 6.57 4.39 1.33
N VAL A 31 6.41 3.79 2.49
CA VAL A 31 6.17 2.36 2.64
C VAL A 31 4.72 2.13 3.02
N PHE A 32 4.07 1.23 2.32
CA PHE A 32 2.75 0.72 2.63
C PHE A 32 2.88 -0.71 3.15
N LEU A 33 2.58 -0.91 4.43
CA LEU A 33 2.59 -2.21 5.07
C LEU A 33 1.15 -2.70 5.24
N GLU A 34 0.76 -3.70 4.47
CA GLU A 34 -0.50 -4.42 4.61
C GLU A 34 -0.28 -5.58 5.58
N GLU A 35 -0.98 -5.58 6.70
CA GLU A 35 -0.97 -6.69 7.64
C GLU A 35 -2.32 -7.41 7.62
N TYR A 36 -2.32 -8.67 7.23
CA TYR A 36 -3.47 -9.57 7.36
C TYR A 36 -3.49 -10.14 8.76
N THR A 37 -4.58 -9.89 9.46
CA THR A 37 -4.71 -10.13 10.89
C THR A 37 -6.12 -10.62 11.25
N GLY A 38 -6.31 -11.04 12.48
CA GLY A 38 -7.62 -11.48 12.96
C GLY A 38 -7.74 -11.41 14.47
N LYS A 39 -8.93 -11.09 14.96
CA LYS A 39 -9.21 -10.97 16.41
C LYS A 39 -9.10 -12.30 17.18
N HIS A 40 -9.16 -13.44 16.49
CA HIS A 40 -8.98 -14.79 17.07
C HIS A 40 -7.62 -15.41 16.70
N CYS A 41 -6.68 -14.61 16.26
CA CYS A 41 -5.35 -15.05 15.85
C CYS A 41 -4.37 -14.93 17.02
N THR A 42 -3.83 -16.05 17.46
CA THR A 42 -2.91 -16.10 18.63
C THR A 42 -1.63 -15.28 18.44
N TRP A 43 -1.06 -15.28 17.22
CA TRP A 43 0.19 -14.61 16.90
C TRP A 43 0.04 -13.18 16.34
N CYS A 44 -1.18 -12.76 16.03
CA CYS A 44 -1.41 -11.43 15.47
C CYS A 44 -1.08 -10.28 16.41
N PRO A 45 -1.26 -10.36 17.74
CA PRO A 45 -0.80 -9.31 18.64
C PRO A 45 0.71 -9.04 18.54
N GLU A 46 1.53 -10.08 18.32
CA GLU A 46 2.96 -9.92 18.10
C GLU A 46 3.25 -9.26 16.74
N GLY A 47 2.52 -9.62 15.70
CA GLY A 47 2.57 -8.94 14.39
C GLY A 47 2.29 -7.44 14.52
N GLN A 48 1.25 -7.07 15.26
CA GLN A 48 0.92 -5.67 15.55
C GLN A 48 2.05 -4.92 16.27
N VAL A 49 2.75 -5.57 17.21
CA VAL A 49 3.90 -4.97 17.89
C VAL A 49 5.02 -4.69 16.90
N VAL A 50 5.33 -5.63 16.01
CA VAL A 50 6.37 -5.47 14.98
C VAL A 50 5.99 -4.38 13.99
N ALA A 51 4.79 -4.41 13.42
CA ALA A 51 4.31 -3.44 12.45
C ALA A 51 4.31 -2.01 13.01
N ASN A 52 3.78 -1.84 14.22
CA ASN A 52 3.79 -0.54 14.91
C ASN A 52 5.22 -0.10 15.29
N GLY A 53 6.13 -1.03 15.58
CA GLY A 53 7.54 -0.75 15.79
C GLY A 53 8.18 -0.14 14.55
N ILE A 54 7.95 -0.75 13.38
CA ILE A 54 8.42 -0.25 12.08
C ILE A 54 7.85 1.14 11.81
N ALA A 55 6.54 1.33 11.94
CA ALA A 55 5.89 2.62 11.70
C ALA A 55 6.44 3.74 12.60
N ARG A 56 6.71 3.44 13.88
CA ARG A 56 7.32 4.40 14.82
C ARG A 56 8.78 4.71 14.51
N SER A 57 9.52 3.76 13.94
CA SER A 57 10.92 3.98 13.55
C SER A 57 11.05 4.90 12.33
N PHE A 58 9.99 5.04 11.52
CA PHE A 58 9.96 5.84 10.31
C PHE A 58 8.69 6.72 10.27
N PRO A 59 8.57 7.70 11.17
CA PRO A 59 7.35 8.51 11.30
C PRO A 59 7.03 9.26 10.01
N GLY A 60 5.77 9.19 9.59
CA GLY A 60 5.29 9.81 8.36
C GLY A 60 5.74 9.14 7.05
N ARG A 61 6.48 8.01 7.16
CA ARG A 61 7.01 7.29 6.02
C ARG A 61 6.41 5.90 5.83
N VAL A 62 5.93 5.28 6.91
CA VAL A 62 5.29 3.97 6.90
C VAL A 62 3.80 4.12 7.18
N PHE A 63 3.00 3.62 6.25
CA PHE A 63 1.53 3.58 6.37
C PHE A 63 1.12 2.14 6.62
N LEU A 64 0.60 1.88 7.80
CA LEU A 64 0.15 0.56 8.23
C LEU A 64 -1.36 0.41 7.98
N VAL A 65 -1.73 -0.67 7.33
CA VAL A 65 -3.12 -1.08 7.13
C VAL A 65 -3.34 -2.48 7.66
N ASN A 66 -4.26 -2.61 8.61
CA ASN A 66 -4.65 -3.89 9.18
C ASN A 66 -5.90 -4.41 8.50
N ILE A 67 -5.80 -5.58 7.89
CA ILE A 67 -6.87 -6.24 7.15
C ILE A 67 -7.35 -7.42 7.97
N HIS A 68 -8.49 -7.24 8.64
CA HIS A 68 -9.15 -8.30 9.40
C HIS A 68 -9.97 -9.17 8.45
N ALA A 69 -9.57 -10.42 8.27
CA ALA A 69 -10.24 -11.33 7.33
C ALA A 69 -10.01 -12.81 7.65
N GLY A 70 -10.60 -13.66 6.84
CA GLY A 70 -10.44 -15.10 6.90
C GLY A 70 -10.99 -15.73 8.19
N SER A 71 -10.62 -16.98 8.44
CA SER A 71 -11.08 -17.76 9.60
C SER A 71 -10.66 -17.18 10.95
N PHE A 72 -9.58 -16.40 10.99
CA PHE A 72 -9.10 -15.74 12.20
C PHE A 72 -9.87 -14.46 12.56
N SER A 73 -10.75 -13.99 11.68
CA SER A 73 -11.60 -12.82 11.92
C SER A 73 -13.06 -13.12 11.57
N PRO A 74 -13.73 -14.00 12.32
CA PRO A 74 -15.13 -14.30 12.05
C PRO A 74 -16.02 -13.07 12.22
N ALA A 75 -17.14 -13.04 11.48
CA ALA A 75 -18.14 -11.98 11.49
C ALA A 75 -18.96 -11.98 12.80
N SER A 76 -18.31 -11.82 13.95
CA SER A 76 -18.93 -11.69 15.27
C SER A 76 -18.55 -10.33 15.89
N PHE A 77 -19.36 -9.86 16.86
CA PHE A 77 -19.10 -8.55 17.47
C PHE A 77 -17.78 -8.48 18.25
N PRO A 78 -16.98 -7.42 18.09
CA PRO A 78 -17.07 -6.44 17.00
C PRO A 78 -16.70 -7.10 15.65
N ASN A 79 -17.51 -6.86 14.61
CA ASN A 79 -17.19 -7.35 13.27
C ASN A 79 -16.16 -6.41 12.62
N LEU A 80 -14.94 -6.89 12.48
CA LEU A 80 -13.83 -6.18 11.83
C LEU A 80 -13.55 -6.72 10.41
N ASN A 81 -14.28 -7.77 10.00
CA ASN A 81 -14.16 -8.35 8.68
C ASN A 81 -14.89 -7.48 7.64
N THR A 82 -14.35 -7.42 6.44
CA THR A 82 -14.95 -6.75 5.29
C THR A 82 -14.97 -7.70 4.10
N ASP A 83 -15.88 -7.48 3.16
CA ASP A 83 -15.97 -8.27 1.93
C ASP A 83 -14.68 -8.13 1.11
N ASP A 84 -14.15 -6.89 1.02
CA ASP A 84 -12.89 -6.62 0.33
C ASP A 84 -11.71 -7.35 0.99
N GLY A 85 -11.62 -7.31 2.32
CA GLY A 85 -10.58 -8.03 3.07
C GLY A 85 -10.65 -9.54 2.84
N THR A 86 -11.85 -10.10 2.80
CA THR A 86 -12.08 -11.51 2.49
C THR A 86 -11.64 -11.84 1.06
N ALA A 87 -12.04 -11.04 0.08
CA ALA A 87 -11.64 -11.21 -1.31
C ALA A 87 -10.11 -11.11 -1.48
N MET A 88 -9.44 -10.21 -0.76
CA MET A 88 -7.98 -10.08 -0.77
C MET A 88 -7.29 -11.32 -0.19
N VAL A 89 -7.79 -11.90 0.89
CA VAL A 89 -7.26 -13.14 1.47
C VAL A 89 -7.39 -14.30 0.49
N GLU A 90 -8.53 -14.45 -0.15
CA GLU A 90 -8.79 -15.49 -1.14
C GLU A 90 -7.89 -15.34 -2.37
N ALA A 91 -7.83 -14.12 -2.94
CA ALA A 91 -7.02 -13.82 -4.12
C ALA A 91 -5.51 -14.06 -3.89
N ASN A 92 -5.02 -13.79 -2.69
CA ASN A 92 -3.63 -13.99 -2.31
C ASN A 92 -3.36 -15.35 -1.65
N GLN A 93 -4.36 -16.22 -1.53
CA GLN A 93 -4.27 -17.57 -0.95
C GLN A 93 -3.62 -17.58 0.45
N LEU A 94 -4.07 -16.68 1.33
CA LEU A 94 -3.49 -16.51 2.65
C LEU A 94 -4.14 -17.47 3.66
N TYR A 95 -3.37 -18.45 4.13
CA TYR A 95 -3.83 -19.49 5.06
C TYR A 95 -3.26 -19.37 6.46
N SER A 96 -2.30 -18.47 6.69
CA SER A 96 -1.68 -18.25 8.00
C SER A 96 -1.54 -16.76 8.32
N PHE A 97 -1.76 -16.41 9.58
CA PHE A 97 -1.66 -15.04 10.10
C PHE A 97 -0.78 -14.97 11.35
N PRO A 98 -0.10 -13.82 11.61
CA PRO A 98 -0.07 -12.63 10.77
C PRO A 98 0.78 -12.84 9.52
N ALA A 99 0.34 -12.28 8.39
CA ALA A 99 1.08 -12.24 7.13
C ALA A 99 0.93 -10.83 6.54
N GLY A 100 1.82 -10.42 5.64
CA GLY A 100 1.71 -9.08 5.08
C GLY A 100 2.54 -8.84 3.85
N TYR A 101 2.29 -7.69 3.24
CA TYR A 101 3.05 -7.18 2.11
C TYR A 101 3.68 -5.84 2.46
N VAL A 102 4.93 -5.66 2.07
CA VAL A 102 5.60 -4.36 2.09
C VAL A 102 5.62 -3.84 0.65
N ASN A 103 4.85 -2.80 0.36
CA ASN A 103 4.70 -2.22 -0.98
C ASN A 103 4.32 -3.23 -2.09
N ARG A 104 3.85 -4.41 -1.74
CA ARG A 104 3.61 -5.53 -2.68
C ARG A 104 4.82 -5.84 -3.58
N THR A 105 6.03 -5.75 -3.02
CA THR A 105 7.28 -6.02 -3.73
C THR A 105 7.59 -7.50 -3.85
N SER A 106 6.98 -8.34 -3.01
CA SER A 106 7.09 -9.80 -3.08
C SER A 106 5.88 -10.42 -3.79
N GLU A 107 6.08 -11.56 -4.42
CA GLU A 107 5.01 -12.34 -5.06
C GLU A 107 4.01 -12.88 -4.03
N TYR A 108 4.49 -13.23 -2.84
CA TYR A 108 3.69 -13.78 -1.75
C TYR A 108 3.77 -12.89 -0.52
N ALA A 109 2.73 -12.95 0.32
CA ALA A 109 2.77 -12.34 1.64
C ALA A 109 3.83 -13.03 2.51
N VAL A 110 4.55 -12.23 3.29
CA VAL A 110 5.63 -12.70 4.15
C VAL A 110 5.24 -12.62 5.62
N GLY A 111 5.88 -13.41 6.46
CA GLY A 111 5.71 -13.38 7.91
C GLY A 111 6.28 -12.10 8.53
N ARG A 112 5.85 -11.78 9.75
CA ARG A 112 6.23 -10.55 10.47
C ARG A 112 7.75 -10.37 10.63
N GLU A 113 8.50 -11.46 10.65
CA GLU A 113 9.96 -11.44 10.78
C GLU A 113 10.67 -10.81 9.58
N GLN A 114 9.98 -10.77 8.44
CA GLN A 114 10.53 -10.29 7.17
C GLN A 114 10.06 -8.87 6.80
N TRP A 115 9.14 -8.26 7.56
CA TRP A 115 8.60 -6.95 7.21
C TRP A 115 9.64 -5.83 7.27
N SER A 116 10.59 -5.90 8.20
CA SER A 116 11.66 -4.90 8.33
C SER A 116 12.79 -5.05 7.33
N SER A 117 12.90 -6.21 6.68
CA SER A 117 13.95 -6.52 5.71
C SER A 117 13.51 -6.43 4.26
N ASN A 118 12.21 -6.22 4.01
CA ASN A 118 11.65 -6.04 2.68
C ASN A 118 11.66 -4.54 2.33
N PRO A 119 12.44 -4.10 1.32
CA PRO A 119 12.61 -2.70 0.98
C PRO A 119 11.39 -2.07 0.31
#